data_088fd0ea345518c9aef3c0f460f42e44
#
_entry.id   088fd0ea345518c9aef3c0f460f42e44
#
_cell.length_a   1.000
_cell.length_b   1.000
_cell.length_c   1.000
_cell.angle_alpha   90.00
_cell.angle_beta   90.00
_cell.angle_gamma   90.00
#
_symmetry.space_group_name_H-M   'P 1'
#
loop_
_entity.id
_entity.type
_entity.pdbx_description
1 polymer ?
#
loop_
_entity_poly.entity_id
_entity_poly.type
_entity_poly.pdbx_seq_one_letter_code
_entity_poly.pdbx_strand_id
1 'polypeptide(L)'
;MGFSKKTYTKEELLPFFDRTRSRGPDMSQILETPSGWLCFHRLAIMGLTEAGMQPFELDGDYVVCNGEIYGFRPLKRQLTEKGYSFRSGSDCEILLPLYREYGLEMFAKLDAEFALIIYDSKRDELIAARDPIGIRPLYYGYDRSGAIVFASEPKNLVGCVRDPPLPAGTLLRGRKICIRYADLTTVTQYSPDDLETVCRNIRNKLIAAVDKRLDADAPWLPALRG
;
A
#
# COMPACT_ATOMS: atom_id res chain seq x y z
N MET A 1 6.21 -6.81 -3.48
CA MET A 1 7.66 -6.97 -3.25
C MET A 1 8.38 -5.97 -4.12
N GLY A 2 9.39 -5.27 -3.61
CA GLY A 2 10.19 -4.32 -4.38
C GLY A 2 11.67 -4.49 -4.06
N PHE A 3 12.52 -4.34 -5.06
CA PHE A 3 13.97 -4.44 -4.93
C PHE A 3 14.61 -3.19 -5.53
N SER A 4 15.52 -2.55 -4.81
CA SER A 4 16.37 -1.49 -5.33
C SER A 4 17.71 -2.07 -5.79
N LYS A 5 17.97 -2.13 -7.01
CA LYS A 5 19.07 -2.60 -7.85
C LYS A 5 18.75 -3.89 -8.57
N LYS A 6 19.19 -3.95 -9.82
CA LYS A 6 19.10 -5.13 -10.69
C LYS A 6 20.19 -6.15 -10.34
N THR A 7 20.23 -6.63 -9.10
CA THR A 7 21.18 -7.69 -8.69
C THR A 7 20.67 -9.09 -8.99
N TYR A 8 19.38 -9.21 -9.34
CA TYR A 8 18.73 -10.49 -9.60
C TYR A 8 18.12 -10.51 -11.00
N THR A 9 18.16 -11.67 -11.65
CA THR A 9 17.32 -11.95 -12.81
C THR A 9 15.90 -12.28 -12.37
N LYS A 10 14.97 -12.26 -13.31
CA LYS A 10 13.57 -12.64 -13.04
C LYS A 10 13.45 -14.06 -12.49
N GLU A 11 14.26 -14.97 -13.04
CA GLU A 11 14.32 -16.39 -12.68
C GLU A 11 14.80 -16.58 -11.24
N GLU A 12 15.78 -15.79 -10.83
CA GLU A 12 16.31 -15.80 -9.45
C GLU A 12 15.31 -15.25 -8.44
N LEU A 13 14.45 -14.30 -8.85
CA LEU A 13 13.42 -13.70 -7.98
C LEU A 13 12.19 -14.60 -7.79
N LEU A 14 11.85 -15.40 -8.79
CA LEU A 14 10.62 -16.21 -8.80
C LEU A 14 10.48 -17.09 -7.55
N PRO A 15 11.49 -17.85 -7.08
CA PRO A 15 11.34 -18.69 -5.90
C PRO A 15 11.04 -17.92 -4.60
N PHE A 16 11.50 -16.68 -4.50
CA PHE A 16 11.20 -15.81 -3.35
C PHE A 16 9.82 -15.19 -3.47
N PHE A 17 9.45 -14.74 -4.65
CA PHE A 17 8.17 -14.15 -4.96
C PHE A 17 7.01 -15.15 -4.73
N ASP A 18 7.12 -16.36 -5.25
CA ASP A 18 6.07 -17.39 -5.19
C ASP A 18 5.74 -17.88 -3.78
N ARG A 19 6.60 -17.62 -2.79
CA ARG A 19 6.30 -17.95 -1.38
C ARG A 19 5.05 -17.28 -0.84
N THR A 20 4.63 -16.18 -1.45
CA THR A 20 3.41 -15.45 -1.05
C THR A 20 2.29 -15.53 -2.08
N ARG A 21 2.37 -16.45 -3.05
CA ARG A 21 1.36 -16.61 -4.09
C ARG A 21 -0.05 -16.87 -3.55
N SER A 22 -0.17 -17.58 -2.42
CA SER A 22 -1.45 -17.83 -1.76
C SER A 22 -2.15 -16.57 -1.23
N ARG A 23 -1.45 -15.45 -1.11
CA ARG A 23 -2.04 -14.16 -0.70
C ARG A 23 -2.76 -13.43 -1.83
N GLY A 24 -2.44 -13.77 -3.08
CA GLY A 24 -3.05 -13.18 -4.27
C GLY A 24 -3.05 -14.21 -5.39
N PRO A 25 -3.98 -15.18 -5.34
CA PRO A 25 -3.99 -16.34 -6.26
C PRO A 25 -4.48 -16.00 -7.65
N ASP A 26 -5.16 -14.86 -7.84
CA ASP A 26 -5.89 -14.56 -9.08
C ASP A 26 -4.94 -14.18 -10.21
N MET A 27 -3.94 -13.35 -9.92
CA MET A 27 -2.99 -12.88 -10.94
C MET A 27 -1.61 -12.63 -10.32
N SER A 28 -0.55 -12.71 -11.14
CA SER A 28 0.82 -12.44 -10.71
C SER A 28 1.58 -11.66 -11.77
N GLN A 29 2.34 -10.65 -11.35
CA GLN A 29 3.17 -9.85 -12.25
C GLN A 29 4.54 -9.57 -11.62
N ILE A 30 5.57 -9.61 -12.45
CA ILE A 30 6.92 -9.15 -12.15
C ILE A 30 7.25 -8.11 -13.22
N LEU A 31 7.49 -6.88 -12.79
CA LEU A 31 7.86 -5.76 -13.65
C LEU A 31 9.28 -5.32 -13.35
N GLU A 32 10.08 -5.19 -14.38
CA GLU A 32 11.41 -4.58 -14.32
C GLU A 32 11.30 -3.07 -14.45
N THR A 33 11.93 -2.34 -13.54
CA THR A 33 12.13 -0.89 -13.60
C THR A 33 13.61 -0.56 -13.81
N PRO A 34 13.99 0.65 -14.16
CA PRO A 34 15.40 1.03 -14.29
C PRO A 34 16.24 0.68 -13.06
N SER A 35 15.68 0.85 -11.84
CA SER A 35 16.39 0.62 -10.58
C SER A 35 16.15 -0.72 -9.90
N GLY A 36 15.24 -1.56 -10.42
CA GLY A 36 14.94 -2.83 -9.74
C GLY A 36 13.66 -3.49 -10.22
N TRP A 37 13.05 -4.27 -9.35
CA TRP A 37 11.89 -5.09 -9.66
C TRP A 37 10.69 -4.73 -8.77
N LEU A 38 9.51 -4.69 -9.36
CA LEU A 38 8.24 -4.65 -8.65
C LEU A 38 7.47 -5.93 -8.92
N CYS A 39 7.03 -6.60 -7.86
CA CYS A 39 6.37 -7.89 -7.95
C CYS A 39 5.04 -7.85 -7.19
N PHE A 40 3.96 -8.31 -7.80
CA PHE A 40 2.63 -8.28 -7.22
C PHE A 40 1.87 -9.58 -7.47
N HIS A 41 1.32 -10.15 -6.38
CA HIS A 41 0.30 -11.19 -6.41
C HIS A 41 -1.03 -10.53 -6.05
N ARG A 42 -2.04 -10.69 -6.88
CA ARG A 42 -3.33 -10.05 -6.75
C ARG A 42 -4.38 -10.99 -6.17
N LEU A 43 -5.09 -10.50 -5.15
CA LEU A 43 -6.42 -10.93 -4.76
C LEU A 43 -7.37 -9.81 -5.20
N ALA A 44 -8.24 -10.09 -6.18
CA ALA A 44 -9.09 -9.08 -6.78
C ALA A 44 -10.33 -8.81 -5.89
N ILE A 45 -10.36 -7.68 -5.20
CA ILE A 45 -11.48 -7.22 -4.38
C ILE A 45 -12.17 -6.02 -5.05
N MET A 46 -11.36 -5.05 -5.56
CA MET A 46 -11.83 -3.89 -6.32
C MET A 46 -11.30 -3.97 -7.75
N GLY A 47 -12.11 -3.52 -8.74
CA GLY A 47 -11.73 -3.50 -10.14
C GLY A 47 -11.39 -4.89 -10.68
N LEU A 48 -12.33 -5.83 -10.66
CA LEU A 48 -12.14 -7.27 -10.87
C LEU A 48 -11.54 -7.66 -12.22
N THR A 49 -11.46 -6.74 -13.19
CA THR A 49 -10.87 -6.99 -14.50
C THR A 49 -9.34 -7.03 -14.47
N GLU A 50 -8.71 -7.51 -15.54
CA GLU A 50 -7.25 -7.51 -15.70
C GLU A 50 -6.64 -6.11 -15.62
N ALA A 51 -7.38 -5.07 -16.00
CA ALA A 51 -6.94 -3.67 -15.91
C ALA A 51 -6.62 -3.22 -14.47
N GLY A 52 -7.16 -3.91 -13.45
CA GLY A 52 -6.83 -3.68 -12.05
C GLY A 52 -5.54 -4.36 -11.57
N MET A 53 -4.77 -5.02 -12.46
CA MET A 53 -3.49 -5.62 -12.11
C MET A 53 -2.43 -4.55 -11.85
N GLN A 54 -1.62 -4.79 -10.82
CA GLN A 54 -0.51 -3.93 -10.43
C GLN A 54 0.84 -4.55 -10.88
N PRO A 55 1.90 -3.72 -11.08
CA PRO A 55 2.01 -2.29 -10.76
C PRO A 55 1.14 -1.39 -11.67
N PHE A 56 0.55 -0.34 -11.09
CA PHE A 56 0.01 0.77 -11.89
C PHE A 56 1.16 1.66 -12.37
N GLU A 57 0.96 2.31 -13.51
CA GLU A 57 1.96 3.15 -14.16
C GLU A 57 1.37 4.54 -14.49
N LEU A 58 2.16 5.58 -14.27
CA LEU A 58 1.88 6.95 -14.71
C LEU A 58 3.20 7.66 -15.06
N ASP A 59 3.40 7.97 -16.35
CA ASP A 59 4.58 8.69 -16.87
C ASP A 59 5.92 8.10 -16.39
N GLY A 60 6.03 6.79 -16.37
CA GLY A 60 7.24 6.06 -15.95
C GLY A 60 7.38 5.85 -14.44
N ASP A 61 6.51 6.42 -13.61
CA ASP A 61 6.40 6.08 -12.21
C ASP A 61 5.53 4.83 -12.05
N TYR A 62 5.82 4.02 -11.03
CA TYR A 62 5.07 2.79 -10.78
C TYR A 62 4.69 2.68 -9.31
N VAL A 63 3.56 2.03 -9.03
CA VAL A 63 3.12 1.72 -7.66
C VAL A 63 2.62 0.30 -7.53
N VAL A 64 3.01 -0.35 -6.44
CA VAL A 64 2.38 -1.57 -5.93
C VAL A 64 1.85 -1.30 -4.53
N CYS A 65 0.62 -1.71 -4.26
CA CYS A 65 -0.06 -1.49 -2.98
C CYS A 65 -0.76 -2.77 -2.54
N ASN A 66 -0.37 -3.30 -1.38
CA ASN A 66 -1.16 -4.27 -0.64
C ASN A 66 -2.02 -3.48 0.33
N GLY A 67 -3.25 -3.18 -0.04
CA GLY A 67 -4.10 -2.31 0.77
C GLY A 67 -5.44 -2.05 0.12
N GLU A 68 -6.18 -1.16 0.76
CA GLU A 68 -7.50 -0.71 0.33
C GLU A 68 -7.65 0.78 0.67
N ILE A 69 -8.06 1.57 -0.32
CA ILE A 69 -8.20 3.03 -0.21
C ILE A 69 -9.69 3.35 -0.09
N TYR A 70 -10.12 3.68 1.12
CA TYR A 70 -11.52 3.95 1.40
C TYR A 70 -11.96 5.31 0.84
N GLY A 71 -13.19 5.37 0.32
CA GLY A 71 -13.73 6.60 -0.24
C GLY A 71 -12.98 7.10 -1.48
N PHE A 72 -12.34 6.21 -2.23
CA PHE A 72 -11.54 6.56 -3.42
C PHE A 72 -12.39 7.14 -4.58
N ARG A 73 -13.67 6.77 -4.70
CA ARG A 73 -14.52 7.16 -5.84
C ARG A 73 -14.69 8.67 -5.99
N PRO A 74 -14.96 9.47 -4.94
CA PRO A 74 -14.92 10.93 -5.00
C PRO A 74 -13.54 11.49 -5.36
N LEU A 75 -12.47 10.95 -4.79
CA LEU A 75 -11.10 11.36 -5.11
C LEU A 75 -10.77 11.11 -6.58
N LYS A 76 -11.17 9.95 -7.10
CA LYS A 76 -10.99 9.59 -8.51
C LYS A 76 -11.70 10.59 -9.45
N ARG A 77 -12.93 11.01 -9.11
CA ARG A 77 -13.65 12.07 -9.86
C ARG A 77 -12.89 13.39 -9.85
N GLN A 78 -12.45 13.86 -8.68
CA GLN A 78 -11.66 15.09 -8.57
C GLN A 78 -10.36 15.04 -9.38
N LEU A 79 -9.67 13.89 -9.37
CA LEU A 79 -8.47 13.69 -10.18
C LEU A 79 -8.79 13.67 -11.68
N THR A 80 -9.94 13.09 -12.07
CA THR A 80 -10.40 13.14 -13.48
C THR A 80 -10.67 14.57 -13.93
N GLU A 81 -11.27 15.40 -13.09
CA GLU A 81 -11.50 16.83 -13.37
C GLU A 81 -10.17 17.61 -13.53
N LYS A 82 -9.10 17.13 -12.88
CA LYS A 82 -7.73 17.65 -13.05
C LYS A 82 -7.00 17.13 -14.30
N GLY A 83 -7.62 16.24 -15.07
CA GLY A 83 -7.08 15.71 -16.33
C GLY A 83 -6.44 14.33 -16.23
N TYR A 84 -6.49 13.67 -15.07
CA TYR A 84 -6.00 12.29 -14.96
C TYR A 84 -6.98 11.30 -15.58
N SER A 85 -6.45 10.28 -16.26
CA SER A 85 -7.23 9.20 -16.87
C SER A 85 -7.02 7.90 -16.10
N PHE A 86 -8.07 7.11 -15.94
CA PHE A 86 -8.06 5.85 -15.22
C PHE A 86 -8.53 4.71 -16.14
N ARG A 87 -7.87 3.55 -16.04
CA ARG A 87 -8.15 2.38 -16.91
C ARG A 87 -8.91 1.28 -16.18
N SER A 88 -8.92 1.30 -14.85
CA SER A 88 -9.51 0.25 -14.04
C SER A 88 -10.53 0.78 -13.03
N GLY A 89 -11.27 -0.14 -12.40
CA GLY A 89 -12.10 0.15 -11.24
C GLY A 89 -11.33 0.07 -9.91
N SER A 90 -10.01 -0.21 -9.92
CA SER A 90 -9.24 -0.34 -8.70
C SER A 90 -9.11 1.00 -7.96
N ASP A 91 -9.22 0.92 -6.65
CA ASP A 91 -8.98 2.00 -5.71
C ASP A 91 -7.51 2.45 -5.70
N CYS A 92 -6.58 1.49 -5.81
CA CYS A 92 -5.14 1.77 -5.77
C CYS A 92 -4.62 2.54 -7.01
N GLU A 93 -5.38 2.61 -8.10
CA GLU A 93 -4.97 3.35 -9.31
C GLU A 93 -4.85 4.87 -9.07
N ILE A 94 -5.53 5.41 -8.03
CA ILE A 94 -5.44 6.84 -7.70
C ILE A 94 -4.11 7.23 -7.02
N LEU A 95 -3.31 6.27 -6.56
CA LEU A 95 -2.12 6.54 -5.75
C LEU A 95 -1.05 7.35 -6.49
N LEU A 96 -0.77 7.05 -7.75
CA LEU A 96 0.20 7.82 -8.54
C LEU A 96 -0.29 9.24 -8.85
N PRO A 97 -1.54 9.46 -9.29
CA PRO A 97 -2.11 10.81 -9.39
C PRO A 97 -2.02 11.60 -8.07
N LEU A 98 -2.34 10.98 -6.92
CA LEU A 98 -2.21 11.64 -5.63
C LEU A 98 -0.74 11.97 -5.29
N TYR A 99 0.19 11.07 -5.62
CA TYR A 99 1.62 11.34 -5.46
C TYR A 99 2.08 12.51 -6.31
N ARG A 100 1.58 12.66 -7.53
CA ARG A 100 1.88 13.80 -8.41
C ARG A 100 1.35 15.11 -7.86
N GLU A 101 0.14 15.12 -7.30
CA GLU A 101 -0.50 16.31 -6.74
C GLU A 101 0.08 16.75 -5.41
N TYR A 102 0.41 15.81 -4.52
CA TYR A 102 0.72 16.11 -3.11
C TYR A 102 2.10 15.63 -2.67
N GLY A 103 2.86 14.94 -3.52
CA GLY A 103 4.12 14.36 -3.11
C GLY A 103 3.96 13.43 -1.90
N LEU A 104 4.89 13.50 -0.95
CA LEU A 104 4.84 12.68 0.26
C LEU A 104 3.71 13.07 1.24
N GLU A 105 3.12 14.25 1.09
CA GLU A 105 1.99 14.68 1.93
C GLU A 105 0.71 13.86 1.66
N MET A 106 0.65 13.15 0.52
CA MET A 106 -0.47 12.26 0.21
C MET A 106 -0.74 11.25 1.32
N PHE A 107 0.32 10.72 1.97
CA PHE A 107 0.18 9.67 2.98
C PHE A 107 -0.64 10.10 4.20
N ALA A 108 -0.54 11.37 4.60
CA ALA A 108 -1.35 11.93 5.69
C ALA A 108 -2.81 12.22 5.29
N LYS A 109 -3.12 12.20 3.98
CA LYS A 109 -4.46 12.48 3.43
C LYS A 109 -5.26 11.21 3.12
N LEU A 110 -4.61 10.04 3.11
CA LEU A 110 -5.26 8.76 2.79
C LEU A 110 -6.06 8.24 3.97
N ASP A 111 -7.34 7.93 3.73
CA ASP A 111 -8.14 7.07 4.59
C ASP A 111 -8.02 5.65 4.04
N ALA A 112 -7.07 4.89 4.56
CA ALA A 112 -6.64 3.62 3.94
C ALA A 112 -5.94 2.71 4.93
N GLU A 113 -5.95 1.41 4.61
CA GLU A 113 -4.99 0.45 5.14
C GLU A 113 -4.06 0.03 4.02
N PHE A 114 -2.75 0.19 4.20
CA PHE A 114 -1.81 -0.06 3.11
C PHE A 114 -0.39 -0.40 3.55
N ALA A 115 0.25 -1.18 2.71
CA ALA A 115 1.69 -1.30 2.56
C ALA A 115 2.01 -1.12 1.08
N LEU A 116 2.66 -0.03 0.71
CA LEU A 116 2.88 0.32 -0.68
C LEU A 116 4.33 0.66 -0.98
N ILE A 117 4.68 0.54 -2.26
CA ILE A 117 5.97 0.95 -2.79
C ILE A 117 5.71 1.75 -4.06
N ILE A 118 6.24 2.96 -4.11
CA ILE A 118 6.28 3.80 -5.32
C ILE A 118 7.72 3.78 -5.85
N TYR A 119 7.87 3.58 -7.14
CA TYR A 119 9.08 3.90 -7.88
C TYR A 119 8.90 5.27 -8.53
N ASP A 120 9.70 6.23 -8.11
CA ASP A 120 9.77 7.58 -8.69
C ASP A 120 10.85 7.59 -9.78
N SER A 121 10.44 7.64 -11.03
CA SER A 121 11.32 7.59 -12.18
C SER A 121 12.21 8.83 -12.33
N LYS A 122 11.70 9.99 -11.89
CA LYS A 122 12.45 11.26 -11.99
C LYS A 122 13.61 11.33 -11.01
N ARG A 123 13.48 10.64 -9.86
CA ARG A 123 14.50 10.58 -8.81
C ARG A 123 15.27 9.28 -8.80
N ASP A 124 14.82 8.30 -9.58
CA ASP A 124 15.34 6.94 -9.61
C ASP A 124 15.41 6.34 -8.18
N GLU A 125 14.30 6.44 -7.45
CA GLU A 125 14.23 6.00 -6.07
C GLU A 125 12.94 5.22 -5.75
N LEU A 126 13.03 4.35 -4.74
CA LEU A 126 11.88 3.68 -4.15
C LEU A 126 11.42 4.42 -2.89
N ILE A 127 10.11 4.59 -2.77
CA ILE A 127 9.42 5.11 -1.59
C ILE A 127 8.52 4.01 -1.08
N ALA A 128 8.79 3.51 0.11
CA ALA A 128 7.95 2.50 0.76
C ALA A 128 7.20 3.13 1.93
N ALA A 129 5.90 2.89 2.05
CA ALA A 129 5.10 3.47 3.12
C ALA A 129 4.12 2.45 3.70
N ARG A 130 3.84 2.60 5.01
CA ARG A 130 2.93 1.74 5.76
C ARG A 130 1.88 2.58 6.46
N ASP A 131 0.64 2.11 6.48
CA ASP A 131 -0.52 2.81 7.05
C ASP A 131 -0.32 3.24 8.52
N PRO A 132 -1.09 4.25 9.02
CA PRO A 132 -0.91 4.82 10.35
C PRO A 132 -1.06 3.84 11.51
N ILE A 133 -1.81 2.74 11.33
CA ILE A 133 -2.05 1.70 12.35
C ILE A 133 -1.09 0.53 12.15
N GLY A 134 -0.61 0.32 10.89
CA GLY A 134 0.20 -0.82 10.50
C GLY A 134 -0.63 -2.08 10.28
N ILE A 135 -1.87 -1.92 9.77
CA ILE A 135 -2.77 -3.03 9.46
C ILE A 135 -2.13 -3.95 8.42
N ARG A 136 -1.59 -3.36 7.35
CA ARG A 136 -0.89 -4.13 6.33
C ARG A 136 0.58 -4.31 6.69
N PRO A 137 1.10 -5.54 6.63
CA PRO A 137 2.51 -5.79 6.96
C PRO A 137 3.44 -5.32 5.85
N LEU A 138 4.54 -4.67 6.24
CA LEU A 138 5.64 -4.31 5.35
C LEU A 138 6.97 -4.57 6.07
N TYR A 139 7.71 -5.54 5.54
CA TYR A 139 9.04 -5.91 5.99
C TYR A 139 10.06 -5.41 4.98
N TYR A 140 11.26 -5.11 5.45
CA TYR A 140 12.38 -4.76 4.58
C TYR A 140 13.68 -5.39 5.10
N GLY A 141 14.69 -5.36 4.27
CA GLY A 141 16.01 -5.85 4.58
C GLY A 141 16.98 -5.52 3.45
N TYR A 142 18.21 -5.95 3.62
CA TYR A 142 19.26 -5.74 2.65
C TYR A 142 19.84 -7.07 2.20
N ASP A 143 19.98 -7.25 0.91
CA ASP A 143 20.66 -8.41 0.34
C ASP A 143 22.19 -8.32 0.51
N ARG A 144 22.91 -9.35 0.07
CA ARG A 144 24.37 -9.40 0.15
C ARG A 144 25.08 -8.28 -0.64
N SER A 145 24.42 -7.68 -1.62
CA SER A 145 24.94 -6.55 -2.41
C SER A 145 24.63 -5.20 -1.74
N GLY A 146 23.90 -5.19 -0.62
CA GLY A 146 23.37 -4.01 0.04
C GLY A 146 22.17 -3.39 -0.68
N ALA A 147 21.52 -4.11 -1.59
CA ALA A 147 20.26 -3.68 -2.18
C ALA A 147 19.12 -3.81 -1.18
N ILE A 148 18.26 -2.79 -1.07
CA ILE A 148 17.09 -2.85 -0.22
C ILE A 148 16.02 -3.73 -0.87
N VAL A 149 15.35 -4.55 -0.04
CA VAL A 149 14.28 -5.45 -0.45
C VAL A 149 13.09 -5.26 0.46
N PHE A 150 11.90 -5.16 -0.11
CA PHE A 150 10.64 -5.04 0.61
C PHE A 150 9.76 -6.26 0.37
N ALA A 151 9.00 -6.67 1.37
CA ALA A 151 8.06 -7.78 1.25
C ALA A 151 6.90 -7.66 2.23
N SER A 152 5.75 -8.25 1.88
CA SER A 152 4.61 -8.40 2.79
C SER A 152 4.85 -9.43 3.89
N GLU A 153 5.76 -10.39 3.67
CA GLU A 153 6.08 -11.44 4.65
C GLU A 153 7.58 -11.70 4.73
N PRO A 154 8.11 -12.00 5.96
CA PRO A 154 9.54 -12.23 6.17
C PRO A 154 10.11 -13.40 5.37
N LYS A 155 9.29 -14.40 5.04
CA LYS A 155 9.72 -15.58 4.27
C LYS A 155 10.20 -15.26 2.85
N ASN A 156 9.82 -14.09 2.31
CA ASN A 156 10.32 -13.61 1.02
C ASN A 156 11.70 -12.95 1.13
N LEU A 157 12.17 -12.65 2.35
CA LEU A 157 13.46 -11.99 2.64
C LEU A 157 14.53 -13.00 3.12
N VAL A 158 14.40 -14.27 2.78
CA VAL A 158 15.40 -15.29 3.17
C VAL A 158 16.71 -14.99 2.44
N GLY A 159 17.82 -14.94 3.21
CA GLY A 159 19.13 -14.57 2.68
C GLY A 159 19.45 -13.07 2.76
N CYS A 160 18.50 -12.24 3.15
CA CYS A 160 18.72 -10.83 3.44
C CYS A 160 19.05 -10.61 4.94
N VAL A 161 19.84 -9.57 5.23
CA VAL A 161 19.92 -9.00 6.57
C VAL A 161 18.61 -8.24 6.79
N ARG A 162 17.82 -8.72 7.75
CA ARG A 162 16.47 -8.19 7.98
C ARG A 162 16.49 -7.12 9.05
N ASP A 163 15.77 -6.05 8.80
CA ASP A 163 15.37 -5.07 9.79
C ASP A 163 13.98 -5.40 10.37
N PRO A 164 13.59 -4.79 11.50
CA PRO A 164 12.22 -4.85 11.99
C PRO A 164 11.22 -4.43 10.89
N PRO A 165 9.93 -4.81 11.00
CA PRO A 165 8.92 -4.30 10.07
C PRO A 165 8.96 -2.77 10.04
N LEU A 166 8.66 -2.19 8.87
CA LEU A 166 8.55 -0.75 8.78
C LEU A 166 7.51 -0.26 9.81
N PRO A 167 7.85 0.69 10.69
CA PRO A 167 6.91 1.15 11.71
C PRO A 167 5.62 1.71 11.11
N ALA A 168 4.51 1.60 11.84
CA ALA A 168 3.23 2.18 11.46
C ALA A 168 3.34 3.70 11.31
N GLY A 169 2.62 4.30 10.34
CA GLY A 169 2.64 5.73 10.10
C GLY A 169 3.97 6.28 9.62
N THR A 170 4.82 5.42 9.03
CA THR A 170 6.12 5.83 8.50
C THR A 170 6.26 5.54 7.02
N LEU A 171 7.14 6.29 6.38
CA LEU A 171 7.64 6.01 5.05
C LEU A 171 9.16 5.93 5.07
N LEU A 172 9.72 5.08 4.20
CA LEU A 172 11.13 4.96 3.91
C LEU A 172 11.36 5.48 2.50
N ARG A 173 12.23 6.48 2.37
CA ARG A 173 12.64 7.05 1.10
C ARG A 173 14.09 6.70 0.81
N GLY A 174 14.33 6.13 -0.36
CA GLY A 174 15.65 5.61 -0.71
C GLY A 174 16.10 4.53 0.28
N ARG A 175 17.37 4.60 0.75
CA ARG A 175 17.95 3.54 1.59
C ARG A 175 17.89 3.80 3.09
N LYS A 176 17.65 5.03 3.54
CA LYS A 176 17.89 5.37 4.97
C LYS A 176 16.97 6.44 5.57
N ILE A 177 16.17 7.15 4.77
CA ILE A 177 15.35 8.25 5.30
C ILE A 177 14.02 7.68 5.74
N CYS A 178 13.87 7.44 7.05
CA CYS A 178 12.59 7.06 7.64
C CYS A 178 11.89 8.33 8.15
N ILE A 179 10.72 8.61 7.60
CA ILE A 179 9.91 9.78 7.95
C ILE A 179 8.61 9.30 8.57
N ARG A 180 8.30 9.79 9.78
CA ARG A 180 6.99 9.58 10.39
C ARG A 180 6.03 10.62 9.83
N TYR A 181 4.97 10.20 9.17
CA TYR A 181 3.93 11.07 8.63
C TYR A 181 2.64 11.06 9.45
N ALA A 182 2.46 10.06 10.32
CA ALA A 182 1.32 9.96 11.24
C ALA A 182 1.74 9.37 12.58
N ASP A 183 1.19 9.91 13.66
CA ASP A 183 1.34 9.40 15.02
C ASP A 183 -0.04 9.36 15.69
N LEU A 184 -0.52 8.15 15.96
CA LEU A 184 -1.80 7.91 16.65
C LEU A 184 -1.63 7.65 18.14
N THR A 185 -0.39 7.65 18.64
CA THR A 185 -0.08 7.32 20.04
C THR A 185 -0.03 8.55 20.93
N THR A 186 0.17 9.73 20.36
CA THR A 186 0.25 10.98 21.09
C THR A 186 -1.16 11.52 21.36
N VAL A 187 -1.58 11.53 22.62
CA VAL A 187 -2.83 12.15 23.06
C VAL A 187 -2.59 13.64 23.22
N THR A 188 -3.21 14.46 22.36
CA THR A 188 -3.09 15.92 22.39
C THR A 188 -4.24 16.61 23.14
N GLN A 189 -5.40 15.92 23.26
CA GLN A 189 -6.59 16.46 23.91
C GLN A 189 -7.46 15.34 24.47
N TYR A 190 -8.05 15.57 25.63
CA TYR A 190 -9.09 14.70 26.20
C TYR A 190 -10.46 15.23 25.81
N SER A 191 -11.42 14.30 25.59
CA SER A 191 -12.80 14.69 25.33
C SER A 191 -13.43 15.29 26.61
N PRO A 192 -14.10 16.44 26.52
CA PRO A 192 -14.87 17.00 27.61
C PRO A 192 -16.27 16.38 27.76
N ASP A 193 -16.65 15.46 26.85
CA ASP A 193 -17.98 14.87 26.80
C ASP A 193 -18.23 13.92 27.99
N ASP A 194 -19.51 13.77 28.37
CA ASP A 194 -19.92 12.73 29.31
C ASP A 194 -19.76 11.32 28.73
N LEU A 195 -19.78 10.32 29.61
CA LEU A 195 -19.56 8.91 29.24
C LEU A 195 -20.57 8.41 28.20
N GLU A 196 -21.86 8.79 28.34
CA GLU A 196 -22.89 8.34 27.41
C GLU A 196 -22.66 8.89 26.00
N THR A 197 -22.32 10.15 25.90
CA THR A 197 -21.96 10.82 24.63
C THR A 197 -20.71 10.20 24.00
N VAL A 198 -19.67 9.91 24.79
CA VAL A 198 -18.47 9.23 24.32
C VAL A 198 -18.81 7.85 23.76
N CYS A 199 -19.56 7.04 24.49
CA CYS A 199 -19.99 5.70 24.05
C CYS A 199 -20.81 5.76 22.75
N ARG A 200 -21.74 6.70 22.64
CA ARG A 200 -22.53 6.91 21.42
C ARG A 200 -21.66 7.31 20.25
N ASN A 201 -20.70 8.21 20.47
CA ASN A 201 -19.78 8.65 19.43
C ASN A 201 -18.86 7.52 18.95
N ILE A 202 -18.34 6.69 19.86
CA ILE A 202 -17.55 5.50 19.51
C ILE A 202 -18.38 4.53 18.68
N ARG A 203 -19.61 4.21 19.12
CA ARG A 203 -20.53 3.33 18.40
C ARG A 203 -20.79 3.83 16.98
N ASN A 204 -21.10 5.12 16.82
CA ASN A 204 -21.41 5.70 15.52
C ASN A 204 -20.19 5.69 14.59
N LYS A 205 -19.01 6.02 15.11
CA LYS A 205 -17.75 5.93 14.35
C LYS A 205 -17.42 4.50 13.92
N LEU A 206 -17.66 3.52 14.79
CA LEU A 206 -17.43 2.12 14.48
C LEU A 206 -18.37 1.64 13.36
N ILE A 207 -19.67 1.97 13.45
CA ILE A 207 -20.65 1.63 12.41
C ILE A 207 -20.23 2.24 11.07
N ALA A 208 -19.91 3.54 11.05
CA ALA A 208 -19.47 4.23 9.84
C ALA A 208 -18.16 3.64 9.26
N ALA A 209 -17.25 3.21 10.13
CA ALA A 209 -16.00 2.58 9.71
C ALA A 209 -16.25 1.19 9.09
N VAL A 210 -17.16 0.41 9.63
CA VAL A 210 -17.57 -0.89 9.05
C VAL A 210 -18.27 -0.66 7.71
N ASP A 211 -19.25 0.22 7.67
CA ASP A 211 -20.03 0.54 6.46
C ASP A 211 -19.10 0.94 5.28
N LYS A 212 -18.11 1.78 5.56
CA LYS A 212 -17.11 2.20 4.57
C LYS A 212 -16.31 1.02 3.98
N ARG A 213 -16.09 -0.05 4.77
CA ARG A 213 -15.34 -1.24 4.35
C ARG A 213 -16.17 -2.26 3.59
N LEU A 214 -17.47 -2.04 3.48
CA LEU A 214 -18.36 -2.89 2.69
C LEU A 214 -18.39 -2.49 1.20
N ASP A 215 -17.73 -1.40 0.80
CA ASP A 215 -17.57 -1.01 -0.60
C ASP A 215 -16.55 -1.93 -1.29
N ALA A 216 -17.03 -3.00 -1.92
CA ALA A 216 -16.23 -3.95 -2.67
C ALA A 216 -16.96 -4.37 -3.95
N ASP A 217 -16.20 -4.59 -5.03
CA ASP A 217 -16.74 -5.12 -6.29
C ASP A 217 -16.86 -6.66 -6.23
N ALA A 218 -16.04 -7.32 -5.39
CA ALA A 218 -16.14 -8.74 -5.13
C ALA A 218 -17.35 -9.05 -4.22
N PRO A 219 -18.10 -10.15 -4.48
CA PRO A 219 -19.19 -10.55 -3.59
C PRO A 219 -18.65 -10.92 -2.21
N TRP A 220 -19.32 -10.41 -1.16
CA TRP A 220 -18.98 -10.69 0.22
C TRP A 220 -20.19 -11.22 1.00
N LEU A 221 -19.92 -12.08 1.98
CA LEU A 221 -20.93 -12.57 2.93
C LEU A 221 -20.49 -12.18 4.33
N PRO A 222 -21.31 -11.43 5.10
CA PRO A 222 -21.01 -11.17 6.49
C PRO A 222 -21.06 -12.48 7.29
N ALA A 223 -19.93 -12.86 7.89
CA ALA A 223 -19.91 -13.96 8.85
C ALA A 223 -20.45 -13.44 10.20
N LEU A 224 -21.72 -13.65 10.48
CA LEU A 224 -22.29 -13.48 11.80
C LEU A 224 -21.87 -14.67 12.65
N ARG A 225 -20.94 -14.47 13.59
CA ARG A 225 -20.77 -15.39 14.72
C ARG A 225 -21.71 -14.92 15.83
N GLY A 226 -22.67 -15.78 16.19
CA GLY A 226 -23.43 -15.67 17.43
C GLY A 226 -22.57 -15.91 18.65
#